data_4336bcd7d266a9d6a57261393862be0e
#
_entry.id   4336bcd7d266a9d6a57261393862be0e
#
_cell.length_a   1.000
_cell.length_b   1.000
_cell.length_c   1.000
_cell.angle_alpha   90.00
_cell.angle_beta   90.00
_cell.angle_gamma   90.00
#
_symmetry.space_group_name_H-M   'P 1'
#
loop_
_entity.id
_entity.type
_entity.pdbx_description
1 polymer ?
#
loop_
_entity_poly.entity_id
_entity_poly.type
_entity_poly.pdbx_seq_one_letter_code
_entity_poly.pdbx_strand_id
1 'polypeptide(L)'
;MKIAIIGATGTAGRATTRTARQAGYDVITLSRATGIDLHTGEGLTSALDGADVAIDTSNPFPVSADADLVATFRDATARVVRACQHAGVDRLVHLSICNIDDPAFDEFDYYLAKRAQEQVLADCALEHVVVRSTQWMEFALNPGAVTQSDDQVRVEDWLVQPVAVDEVARVLVEASSGFVRDRQIAGPERVHLPDLTRQLLQAKGDVRPVVVTAPGLPELAQGVLLAPRGAELLGPDVAKWVSTQGSAA
;
A
#
# COMPACT_ATOMS: atom_id res chain seq x y z
N MET A 1 15.80 -9.25 16.11
CA MET A 1 14.93 -9.67 14.99
C MET A 1 15.34 -8.89 13.75
N LYS A 2 15.57 -9.60 12.67
CA LYS A 2 15.93 -9.04 11.36
C LYS A 2 14.71 -9.09 10.43
N ILE A 3 14.34 -7.95 9.88
CA ILE A 3 13.15 -7.79 9.04
C ILE A 3 13.58 -7.50 7.59
N ALA A 4 13.11 -8.30 6.64
CA ALA A 4 13.27 -8.02 5.22
C ALA A 4 12.05 -7.24 4.70
N ILE A 5 12.27 -6.11 4.04
CA ILE A 5 11.21 -5.28 3.48
C ILE A 5 11.26 -5.35 1.97
N ILE A 6 10.27 -6.00 1.37
CA ILE A 6 10.09 -6.16 -0.07
C ILE A 6 9.29 -4.96 -0.58
N GLY A 7 9.74 -4.37 -1.68
CA GLY A 7 9.19 -3.10 -2.18
C GLY A 7 9.70 -1.88 -1.43
N ALA A 8 10.87 -1.96 -0.80
CA ALA A 8 11.44 -0.96 0.11
C ALA A 8 11.59 0.46 -0.47
N THR A 9 11.58 0.63 -1.79
CA THR A 9 11.68 1.94 -2.47
C THR A 9 10.32 2.58 -2.77
N GLY A 10 9.23 1.86 -2.57
CA GLY A 10 7.85 2.38 -2.70
C GLY A 10 7.46 3.29 -1.53
N THR A 11 6.30 3.92 -1.62
CA THR A 11 5.77 4.83 -0.59
C THR A 11 5.65 4.12 0.77
N ALA A 12 4.94 3.00 0.84
CA ALA A 12 4.82 2.22 2.06
C ALA A 12 6.15 1.58 2.48
N GLY A 13 6.93 1.07 1.53
CA GLY A 13 8.21 0.41 1.83
C GLY A 13 9.23 1.34 2.48
N ARG A 14 9.34 2.58 2.01
CA ARG A 14 10.20 3.60 2.65
C ARG A 14 9.74 3.94 4.07
N ALA A 15 8.45 4.14 4.26
CA ALA A 15 7.89 4.39 5.58
C ALA A 15 8.12 3.20 6.52
N THR A 16 7.85 1.97 6.07
CA THR A 16 8.07 0.74 6.83
C THR A 16 9.55 0.54 7.18
N THR A 17 10.47 0.80 6.23
CA THR A 17 11.91 0.74 6.47
C THR A 17 12.34 1.71 7.56
N ARG A 18 11.86 2.95 7.51
CA ARG A 18 12.14 3.98 8.53
C ARG A 18 11.61 3.55 9.89
N THR A 19 10.35 3.12 9.96
CA THR A 19 9.68 2.72 11.20
C THR A 19 10.35 1.50 11.83
N ALA A 20 10.70 0.47 11.04
CA ALA A 20 11.40 -0.71 11.54
C ALA A 20 12.78 -0.37 12.12
N ARG A 21 13.55 0.48 11.45
CA ARG A 21 14.85 0.96 11.96
C ARG A 21 14.71 1.77 13.24
N GLN A 22 13.72 2.67 13.33
CA GLN A 22 13.43 3.45 14.53
C GLN A 22 13.00 2.57 15.71
N ALA A 23 12.35 1.44 15.45
CA ALA A 23 12.01 0.44 16.45
C ALA A 23 13.21 -0.46 16.86
N GLY A 24 14.40 -0.24 16.29
CA GLY A 24 15.63 -0.95 16.63
C GLY A 24 15.81 -2.30 15.94
N TYR A 25 15.03 -2.60 14.89
CA TYR A 25 15.19 -3.83 14.11
C TYR A 25 16.35 -3.71 13.11
N ASP A 26 17.03 -4.83 12.84
CA ASP A 26 17.94 -4.96 11.72
C ASP A 26 17.11 -5.13 10.44
N VAL A 27 17.39 -4.33 9.39
CA VAL A 27 16.52 -4.23 8.22
C VAL A 27 17.28 -4.52 6.92
N ILE A 28 16.81 -5.54 6.20
CA ILE A 28 17.18 -5.82 4.82
C ILE A 28 16.17 -5.11 3.90
N THR A 29 16.66 -4.34 2.93
CA THR A 29 15.78 -3.68 1.93
C THR A 29 15.88 -4.36 0.59
N LEU A 30 14.73 -4.80 0.06
CA LEU A 30 14.62 -5.53 -1.20
C LEU A 30 13.78 -4.74 -2.21
N SER A 31 14.37 -4.46 -3.36
CA SER A 31 13.74 -3.73 -4.45
C SER A 31 14.52 -3.91 -5.75
N ARG A 32 13.99 -3.44 -6.87
CA ARG A 32 14.72 -3.40 -8.14
C ARG A 32 16.02 -2.60 -8.04
N ALA A 33 16.05 -1.54 -7.22
CA ALA A 33 17.27 -0.77 -6.98
C ALA A 33 18.36 -1.55 -6.22
N THR A 34 18.00 -2.61 -5.50
CA THR A 34 18.92 -3.54 -4.83
C THR A 34 19.12 -4.84 -5.62
N GLY A 35 18.69 -4.88 -6.88
CA GLY A 35 18.88 -6.02 -7.78
C GLY A 35 17.81 -7.13 -7.63
N ILE A 36 16.73 -6.90 -6.90
CA ILE A 36 15.67 -7.91 -6.73
C ILE A 36 14.47 -7.55 -7.59
N ASP A 37 14.18 -8.40 -8.56
CA ASP A 37 12.99 -8.30 -9.41
C ASP A 37 12.01 -9.45 -9.12
N LEU A 38 10.81 -9.09 -8.68
CA LEU A 38 9.76 -10.06 -8.36
C LEU A 38 9.16 -10.74 -9.59
N HIS A 39 9.38 -10.20 -10.82
CA HIS A 39 8.93 -10.84 -12.05
C HIS A 39 9.75 -12.10 -12.36
N THR A 40 11.04 -12.11 -12.05
CA THR A 40 11.91 -13.26 -12.20
C THR A 40 12.07 -14.05 -10.91
N GLY A 41 12.10 -13.36 -9.77
CA GLY A 41 12.42 -13.92 -8.45
C GLY A 41 13.90 -14.27 -8.27
N GLU A 42 14.76 -13.92 -9.25
CA GLU A 42 16.18 -14.20 -9.16
C GLU A 42 16.81 -13.51 -7.95
N GLY A 43 17.65 -14.24 -7.21
CA GLY A 43 18.32 -13.73 -6.02
C GLY A 43 17.44 -13.53 -4.78
N LEU A 44 16.10 -13.64 -4.90
CA LEU A 44 15.18 -13.31 -3.80
C LEU A 44 15.41 -14.20 -2.56
N THR A 45 15.57 -15.51 -2.74
CA THR A 45 15.82 -16.43 -1.62
C THR A 45 17.12 -16.07 -0.89
N SER A 46 18.21 -15.85 -1.62
CA SER A 46 19.51 -15.48 -1.04
C SER A 46 19.45 -14.12 -0.34
N ALA A 47 18.64 -13.18 -0.85
CA ALA A 47 18.49 -11.87 -0.26
C ALA A 47 17.65 -11.89 1.04
N LEU A 48 16.85 -12.95 1.25
CA LEU A 48 16.08 -13.19 2.47
C LEU A 48 16.88 -13.98 3.53
N ASP A 49 18.09 -14.41 3.24
CA ASP A 49 18.88 -15.23 4.16
C ASP A 49 19.12 -14.53 5.51
N GLY A 50 18.82 -15.24 6.57
CA GLY A 50 18.89 -14.76 7.94
C GLY A 50 17.84 -13.71 8.33
N ALA A 51 16.81 -13.47 7.52
CA ALA A 51 15.65 -12.70 7.94
C ALA A 51 14.71 -13.56 8.80
N ASP A 52 14.27 -13.03 9.94
CA ASP A 52 13.26 -13.67 10.78
C ASP A 52 11.84 -13.46 10.20
N VAL A 53 11.58 -12.26 9.68
CA VAL A 53 10.27 -11.85 9.12
C VAL A 53 10.46 -11.11 7.80
N ALA A 54 9.56 -11.34 6.85
CA ALA A 54 9.43 -10.52 5.65
C ALA A 54 8.17 -9.65 5.70
N ILE A 55 8.29 -8.38 5.29
CA ILE A 55 7.15 -7.47 5.09
C ILE A 55 7.09 -7.14 3.60
N ASP A 56 6.02 -7.57 2.93
CA ASP A 56 5.79 -7.29 1.51
C ASP A 56 4.88 -6.09 1.31
N THR A 57 5.47 -5.00 0.83
CA THR A 57 4.79 -3.75 0.45
C THR A 57 4.83 -3.52 -1.06
N SER A 58 5.10 -4.57 -1.83
CA SER A 58 5.30 -4.45 -3.27
C SER A 58 3.99 -4.35 -4.05
N ASN A 59 4.06 -3.63 -5.17
CA ASN A 59 3.07 -3.64 -6.24
C ASN A 59 3.82 -4.01 -7.54
N PRO A 60 3.85 -5.29 -7.89
CA PRO A 60 4.63 -5.78 -9.02
C PRO A 60 3.90 -5.55 -10.35
N PHE A 61 3.65 -4.27 -10.70
CA PHE A 61 3.05 -3.94 -12.00
C PHE A 61 3.90 -4.48 -13.15
N PRO A 62 3.25 -5.07 -14.17
CA PRO A 62 3.97 -5.61 -15.32
C PRO A 62 4.71 -4.50 -16.09
N VAL A 63 5.80 -4.89 -16.76
CA VAL A 63 6.58 -3.97 -17.62
C VAL A 63 5.86 -3.74 -18.95
N SER A 64 5.19 -4.79 -19.49
CA SER A 64 4.40 -4.69 -20.73
C SER A 64 2.95 -4.36 -20.41
N ALA A 65 2.36 -3.44 -21.19
CA ALA A 65 0.95 -3.10 -21.06
C ALA A 65 -0.01 -4.25 -21.43
N ASP A 66 0.45 -5.20 -22.23
CA ASP A 66 -0.35 -6.37 -22.66
C ASP A 66 -0.27 -7.56 -21.68
N ALA A 67 0.53 -7.44 -20.61
CA ALA A 67 0.66 -8.52 -19.65
C ALA A 67 -0.55 -8.59 -18.72
N ASP A 68 -0.97 -9.80 -18.38
CA ASP A 68 -2.03 -10.08 -17.41
C ASP A 68 -1.62 -9.59 -16.02
N LEU A 69 -2.29 -8.53 -15.55
CA LEU A 69 -2.03 -7.91 -14.25
C LEU A 69 -2.27 -8.88 -13.10
N VAL A 70 -3.39 -9.63 -13.17
CA VAL A 70 -3.78 -10.58 -12.12
C VAL A 70 -2.77 -11.71 -12.00
N ALA A 71 -2.39 -12.31 -13.14
CA ALA A 71 -1.37 -13.35 -13.16
C ALA A 71 -0.01 -12.83 -12.67
N THR A 72 0.36 -11.60 -13.04
CA THR A 72 1.64 -10.98 -12.64
C THR A 72 1.72 -10.82 -11.12
N PHE A 73 0.68 -10.29 -10.48
CA PHE A 73 0.64 -10.11 -9.03
C PHE A 73 0.61 -11.44 -8.29
N ARG A 74 -0.25 -12.39 -8.74
CA ARG A 74 -0.33 -13.74 -8.20
C ARG A 74 1.05 -14.43 -8.22
N ASP A 75 1.69 -14.43 -9.36
CA ASP A 75 2.96 -15.15 -9.57
C ASP A 75 4.11 -14.51 -8.79
N ALA A 76 4.15 -13.19 -8.69
CA ALA A 76 5.11 -12.47 -7.84
C ALA A 76 4.95 -12.84 -6.37
N THR A 77 3.71 -12.84 -5.85
CA THR A 77 3.44 -13.25 -4.46
C THR A 77 3.78 -14.72 -4.22
N ALA A 78 3.48 -15.60 -5.17
CA ALA A 78 3.87 -17.00 -5.06
C ALA A 78 5.41 -17.20 -5.03
N ARG A 79 6.19 -16.34 -5.73
CA ARG A 79 7.65 -16.34 -5.63
C ARG A 79 8.12 -15.85 -4.26
N VAL A 80 7.50 -14.79 -3.73
CA VAL A 80 7.81 -14.29 -2.38
C VAL A 80 7.58 -15.37 -1.33
N VAL A 81 6.41 -16.03 -1.34
CA VAL A 81 6.09 -17.12 -0.40
C VAL A 81 7.12 -18.24 -0.49
N ARG A 82 7.43 -18.73 -1.70
CA ARG A 82 8.43 -19.79 -1.89
C ARG A 82 9.82 -19.38 -1.41
N ALA A 83 10.23 -18.15 -1.70
CA ALA A 83 11.53 -17.63 -1.27
C ALA A 83 11.62 -17.53 0.25
N CYS A 84 10.56 -17.04 0.93
CA CYS A 84 10.47 -17.02 2.38
C CYS A 84 10.59 -18.42 2.98
N GLN A 85 9.84 -19.39 2.45
CA GLN A 85 9.90 -20.78 2.93
C GLN A 85 11.31 -21.40 2.76
N HIS A 86 11.98 -21.18 1.62
CA HIS A 86 13.32 -21.70 1.37
C HIS A 86 14.39 -21.00 2.21
N ALA A 87 14.23 -19.72 2.52
CA ALA A 87 15.16 -18.96 3.37
C ALA A 87 14.91 -19.18 4.87
N GLY A 88 13.86 -19.92 5.25
CA GLY A 88 13.53 -20.15 6.65
C GLY A 88 12.94 -18.93 7.36
N VAL A 89 12.27 -18.04 6.63
CA VAL A 89 11.54 -16.89 7.21
C VAL A 89 10.34 -17.42 7.98
N ASP A 90 10.20 -17.03 9.25
CA ASP A 90 9.11 -17.51 10.12
C ASP A 90 7.75 -16.95 9.72
N ARG A 91 7.70 -15.69 9.29
CA ARG A 91 6.43 -14.97 9.01
C ARG A 91 6.52 -14.03 7.84
N LEU A 92 5.44 -13.97 7.04
CA LEU A 92 5.23 -12.97 6.00
C LEU A 92 4.10 -12.00 6.40
N VAL A 93 4.38 -10.71 6.49
CA VAL A 93 3.37 -9.65 6.62
C VAL A 93 3.12 -9.05 5.23
N HIS A 94 1.88 -9.09 4.77
CA HIS A 94 1.51 -8.60 3.44
C HIS A 94 0.60 -7.38 3.52
N LEU A 95 0.96 -6.33 2.78
CA LEU A 95 0.14 -5.13 2.64
C LEU A 95 -0.89 -5.30 1.53
N SER A 96 -2.15 -5.23 1.91
CA SER A 96 -3.30 -5.30 1.00
C SER A 96 -4.21 -4.07 1.15
N ILE A 97 -5.38 -4.12 0.55
CA ILE A 97 -6.36 -3.02 0.54
C ILE A 97 -7.69 -3.47 1.13
N CYS A 98 -8.41 -2.53 1.77
CA CYS A 98 -9.76 -2.77 2.26
C CYS A 98 -10.75 -2.95 1.10
N ASN A 99 -11.86 -3.63 1.39
CA ASN A 99 -13.01 -3.81 0.49
C ASN A 99 -12.67 -4.51 -0.83
N ILE A 100 -11.59 -5.30 -0.90
CA ILE A 100 -11.21 -5.97 -2.15
C ILE A 100 -12.28 -6.94 -2.67
N ASP A 101 -13.13 -7.48 -1.78
CA ASP A 101 -14.19 -8.45 -2.12
C ASP A 101 -15.52 -7.76 -2.48
N ASP A 102 -15.58 -6.42 -2.50
CA ASP A 102 -16.79 -5.71 -2.90
C ASP A 102 -17.10 -5.97 -4.37
N PRO A 103 -18.36 -6.35 -4.72
CA PRO A 103 -18.75 -6.63 -6.11
C PRO A 103 -18.52 -5.47 -7.10
N ALA A 104 -18.47 -4.23 -6.61
CA ALA A 104 -18.13 -3.07 -7.44
C ALA A 104 -16.75 -3.20 -8.11
N PHE A 105 -15.86 -4.04 -7.57
CA PHE A 105 -14.51 -4.25 -8.08
C PHE A 105 -14.33 -5.54 -8.90
N ASP A 106 -15.41 -6.24 -9.25
CA ASP A 106 -15.31 -7.53 -9.98
C ASP A 106 -14.78 -7.39 -11.41
N GLU A 107 -14.82 -6.19 -11.98
CA GLU A 107 -14.24 -5.87 -13.29
C GLU A 107 -13.01 -4.94 -13.18
N PHE A 108 -12.47 -4.74 -11.98
CA PHE A 108 -11.35 -3.81 -11.77
C PHE A 108 -10.05 -4.59 -11.55
N ASP A 109 -9.25 -4.72 -12.60
CA ASP A 109 -8.04 -5.58 -12.65
C ASP A 109 -7.12 -5.44 -11.44
N TYR A 110 -6.92 -4.23 -10.92
CA TYR A 110 -6.05 -4.02 -9.76
C TYR A 110 -6.61 -4.69 -8.49
N TYR A 111 -7.92 -4.62 -8.27
CA TYR A 111 -8.55 -5.28 -7.13
C TYR A 111 -8.56 -6.80 -7.30
N LEU A 112 -8.81 -7.28 -8.53
CA LEU A 112 -8.68 -8.71 -8.86
C LEU A 112 -7.24 -9.21 -8.63
N ALA A 113 -6.24 -8.42 -9.00
CA ALA A 113 -4.84 -8.73 -8.73
C ALA A 113 -4.52 -8.81 -7.23
N LYS A 114 -5.06 -7.90 -6.42
CA LYS A 114 -4.93 -7.96 -4.95
C LYS A 114 -5.64 -9.16 -4.34
N ARG A 115 -6.85 -9.52 -4.82
CA ARG A 115 -7.54 -10.77 -4.43
C ARG A 115 -6.67 -11.99 -4.73
N ALA A 116 -6.06 -12.04 -5.92
CA ALA A 116 -5.21 -13.15 -6.32
C ALA A 116 -3.96 -13.28 -5.42
N GLN A 117 -3.38 -12.16 -4.94
CA GLN A 117 -2.30 -12.18 -3.95
C GLN A 117 -2.76 -12.78 -2.62
N GLU A 118 -3.90 -12.33 -2.09
CA GLU A 118 -4.43 -12.86 -0.82
C GLU A 118 -4.80 -14.33 -0.93
N GLN A 119 -5.30 -14.80 -2.09
CA GLN A 119 -5.57 -16.22 -2.32
C GLN A 119 -4.29 -17.05 -2.25
N VAL A 120 -3.17 -16.59 -2.83
CA VAL A 120 -1.87 -17.27 -2.71
C VAL A 120 -1.44 -17.40 -1.25
N LEU A 121 -1.68 -16.38 -0.43
CA LEU A 121 -1.37 -16.42 1.00
C LEU A 121 -2.28 -17.41 1.73
N ALA A 122 -3.58 -17.38 1.48
CA ALA A 122 -4.53 -18.28 2.10
C ALA A 122 -4.23 -19.78 1.81
N ASP A 123 -3.68 -20.07 0.63
CA ASP A 123 -3.31 -21.42 0.19
C ASP A 123 -1.91 -21.87 0.64
N CYS A 124 -1.11 -20.98 1.25
CA CYS A 124 0.25 -21.33 1.65
C CYS A 124 0.34 -21.80 3.11
N ALA A 125 1.38 -22.62 3.39
CA ALA A 125 1.67 -23.09 4.75
C ALA A 125 2.54 -22.13 5.58
N LEU A 126 3.04 -21.04 4.98
CA LEU A 126 3.85 -20.03 5.68
C LEU A 126 2.95 -19.23 6.62
N GLU A 127 3.41 -19.03 7.86
CA GLU A 127 2.70 -18.12 8.77
C GLU A 127 2.63 -16.72 8.15
N HIS A 128 1.45 -16.14 8.05
CA HIS A 128 1.29 -14.83 7.45
C HIS A 128 0.24 -13.98 8.16
N VAL A 129 0.35 -12.66 7.95
CA VAL A 129 -0.61 -11.64 8.39
C VAL A 129 -0.89 -10.73 7.21
N VAL A 130 -2.17 -10.53 6.90
CA VAL A 130 -2.61 -9.54 5.91
C VAL A 130 -3.04 -8.26 6.62
N VAL A 131 -2.40 -7.16 6.28
CA VAL A 131 -2.79 -5.81 6.72
C VAL A 131 -3.48 -5.12 5.55
N ARG A 132 -4.80 -4.93 5.65
CA ARG A 132 -5.59 -4.20 4.65
C ARG A 132 -5.77 -2.76 5.09
N SER A 133 -5.35 -1.82 4.27
CA SER A 133 -5.57 -0.39 4.51
C SER A 133 -6.58 0.20 3.55
N THR A 134 -7.28 1.25 3.97
CA THR A 134 -7.95 2.16 3.02
C THR A 134 -6.91 2.97 2.24
N GLN A 135 -7.34 3.86 1.35
CA GLN A 135 -6.44 4.76 0.62
C GLN A 135 -5.57 5.56 1.59
N TRP A 136 -4.41 6.00 1.12
CA TRP A 136 -3.50 6.79 1.94
C TRP A 136 -3.69 8.29 1.73
N MET A 137 -3.34 9.10 2.73
CA MET A 137 -3.30 10.56 2.60
C MET A 137 -2.42 10.99 1.41
N GLU A 138 -1.32 10.26 1.19
CA GLU A 138 -0.36 10.46 0.09
C GLU A 138 -1.00 10.22 -1.29
N PHE A 139 -2.19 9.64 -1.33
CA PHE A 139 -2.97 9.45 -2.57
C PHE A 139 -3.49 10.75 -3.16
N ALA A 140 -3.46 11.84 -2.39
CA ALA A 140 -3.88 13.19 -2.83
C ALA A 140 -3.24 13.68 -4.14
N LEU A 141 -2.10 13.11 -4.54
CA LEU A 141 -1.42 13.42 -5.80
C LEU A 141 -1.10 12.14 -6.61
N ASN A 142 -1.80 11.05 -6.38
CA ASN A 142 -1.56 9.78 -7.04
C ASN A 142 -2.06 9.80 -8.50
N PRO A 143 -1.20 9.42 -9.48
CA PRO A 143 -1.58 9.43 -10.90
C PRO A 143 -2.79 8.56 -11.25
N GLY A 144 -3.17 7.60 -10.41
CA GLY A 144 -4.36 6.76 -10.61
C GLY A 144 -5.69 7.50 -10.50
N ALA A 145 -5.70 8.70 -9.86
CA ALA A 145 -6.90 9.52 -9.69
C ALA A 145 -6.64 11.01 -9.92
N VAL A 146 -5.37 11.41 -10.09
CA VAL A 146 -4.95 12.82 -10.19
C VAL A 146 -4.06 13.02 -11.40
N THR A 147 -4.48 13.91 -12.29
CA THR A 147 -3.68 14.34 -13.44
C THR A 147 -3.25 15.79 -13.25
N GLN A 148 -1.96 16.04 -13.34
CA GLN A 148 -1.38 17.37 -13.17
C GLN A 148 -0.91 17.95 -14.50
N SER A 149 -1.22 19.23 -14.73
CA SER A 149 -0.66 20.06 -15.81
C SER A 149 -0.10 21.36 -15.22
N ASP A 150 0.48 22.21 -16.06
CA ASP A 150 1.08 23.48 -15.61
C ASP A 150 0.03 24.47 -15.07
N ASP A 151 -1.22 24.37 -15.55
CA ASP A 151 -2.31 25.32 -15.29
C ASP A 151 -3.38 24.80 -14.32
N GLN A 152 -3.49 23.47 -14.14
CA GLN A 152 -4.54 22.89 -13.31
C GLN A 152 -4.17 21.49 -12.79
N VAL A 153 -4.89 21.06 -11.74
CA VAL A 153 -4.85 19.69 -11.22
C VAL A 153 -6.25 19.07 -11.33
N ARG A 154 -6.40 18.04 -12.16
CA ARG A 154 -7.68 17.32 -12.35
C ARG A 154 -7.72 16.15 -11.38
N VAL A 155 -8.81 16.03 -10.63
CA VAL A 155 -8.95 15.01 -9.58
C VAL A 155 -10.30 14.32 -9.74
N GLU A 156 -10.29 12.99 -9.78
CA GLU A 156 -11.52 12.21 -9.73
C GLU A 156 -12.20 12.34 -8.37
N ASP A 157 -13.52 12.43 -8.36
CA ASP A 157 -14.32 12.58 -7.13
C ASP A 157 -14.49 11.24 -6.40
N TRP A 158 -13.45 10.80 -5.73
CA TRP A 158 -13.52 9.62 -4.87
C TRP A 158 -13.86 10.01 -3.43
N LEU A 159 -14.85 9.33 -2.84
CA LEU A 159 -15.12 9.43 -1.42
C LEU A 159 -14.25 8.43 -0.66
N VAL A 160 -13.23 8.91 0.04
CA VAL A 160 -12.21 8.10 0.70
C VAL A 160 -12.21 8.30 2.22
N GLN A 161 -11.62 7.37 2.94
CA GLN A 161 -11.32 7.48 4.36
C GLN A 161 -9.83 7.23 4.58
N PRO A 162 -8.96 8.21 4.21
CA PRO A 162 -7.54 7.98 4.03
C PRO A 162 -6.79 7.89 5.36
N VAL A 163 -5.85 6.95 5.44
CA VAL A 163 -4.91 6.79 6.54
C VAL A 163 -3.53 7.31 6.12
N ALA A 164 -2.77 7.92 7.05
CA ALA A 164 -1.39 8.31 6.77
C ALA A 164 -0.51 7.06 6.57
N VAL A 165 0.40 7.08 5.58
CA VAL A 165 1.26 5.92 5.29
C VAL A 165 2.18 5.55 6.45
N ASP A 166 2.52 6.51 7.32
CA ASP A 166 3.30 6.25 8.53
C ASP A 166 2.54 5.35 9.53
N GLU A 167 1.21 5.48 9.61
CA GLU A 167 0.39 4.57 10.42
C GLU A 167 0.30 3.17 9.80
N VAL A 168 0.20 3.09 8.47
CA VAL A 168 0.29 1.80 7.76
C VAL A 168 1.62 1.11 8.08
N ALA A 169 2.72 1.85 7.98
CA ALA A 169 4.06 1.34 8.30
C ALA A 169 4.18 0.87 9.76
N ARG A 170 3.61 1.62 10.72
CA ARG A 170 3.60 1.24 12.13
C ARG A 170 2.87 -0.09 12.32
N VAL A 171 1.69 -0.26 11.72
CA VAL A 171 0.91 -1.50 11.82
C VAL A 171 1.63 -2.69 11.18
N LEU A 172 2.28 -2.49 10.02
CA LEU A 172 3.08 -3.53 9.37
C LEU A 172 4.24 -4.00 10.26
N VAL A 173 4.94 -3.07 10.91
CA VAL A 173 6.03 -3.39 11.83
C VAL A 173 5.50 -4.06 13.11
N GLU A 174 4.38 -3.63 13.66
CA GLU A 174 3.73 -4.30 14.79
C GLU A 174 3.31 -5.74 14.44
N ALA A 175 2.77 -5.97 13.24
CA ALA A 175 2.38 -7.29 12.77
C ALA A 175 3.58 -8.26 12.61
N SER A 176 4.81 -7.74 12.50
CA SER A 176 6.02 -8.55 12.41
C SER A 176 6.36 -9.29 13.71
N SER A 177 5.92 -8.78 14.86
CA SER A 177 6.27 -9.34 16.20
C SER A 177 5.06 -9.63 17.09
N GLY A 178 3.86 -9.25 16.67
CA GLY A 178 2.62 -9.40 17.44
C GLY A 178 1.91 -10.72 17.21
N PHE A 179 0.65 -10.80 17.66
CA PHE A 179 -0.22 -11.93 17.39
C PHE A 179 -0.53 -12.06 15.90
N VAL A 180 -0.58 -13.30 15.42
CA VAL A 180 -0.94 -13.62 14.03
C VAL A 180 -2.43 -13.42 13.83
N ARG A 181 -2.82 -12.28 13.30
CA ARG A 181 -4.19 -12.00 12.87
C ARG A 181 -4.19 -10.89 11.81
N ASP A 182 -5.06 -11.04 10.85
CA ASP A 182 -5.32 -9.99 9.87
C ASP A 182 -5.85 -8.73 10.52
N ARG A 183 -5.50 -7.59 9.95
CA ARG A 183 -5.93 -6.26 10.41
C ARG A 183 -6.52 -5.46 9.25
N GLN A 184 -7.55 -4.68 9.56
CA GLN A 184 -8.12 -3.70 8.64
C GLN A 184 -8.00 -2.31 9.29
N ILE A 185 -7.36 -1.38 8.60
CA ILE A 185 -7.05 -0.06 9.12
C ILE A 185 -7.53 1.05 8.18
N ALA A 186 -7.96 2.16 8.77
CA ALA A 186 -8.41 3.34 8.05
C ALA A 186 -8.05 4.61 8.82
N GLY A 187 -8.09 5.75 8.16
CA GLY A 187 -8.02 7.04 8.83
C GLY A 187 -9.32 7.40 9.57
N PRO A 188 -9.29 8.40 10.45
CA PRO A 188 -10.44 8.78 11.26
C PRO A 188 -11.51 9.55 10.48
N GLU A 189 -11.18 10.14 9.35
CA GLU A 189 -12.01 11.13 8.64
C GLU A 189 -12.36 10.67 7.23
N ARG A 190 -13.61 10.93 6.81
CA ARG A 190 -14.08 10.76 5.43
C ARG A 190 -13.92 12.07 4.69
N VAL A 191 -13.40 12.02 3.48
CA VAL A 191 -13.17 13.22 2.66
C VAL A 191 -13.30 12.87 1.19
N HIS A 192 -13.75 13.82 0.38
CA HIS A 192 -13.62 13.73 -1.06
C HIS A 192 -12.16 13.98 -1.48
N LEU A 193 -11.62 13.14 -2.34
CA LEU A 193 -10.22 13.24 -2.79
C LEU A 193 -9.87 14.63 -3.35
N PRO A 194 -10.74 15.32 -4.12
CA PRO A 194 -10.48 16.68 -4.55
C PRO A 194 -10.28 17.67 -3.40
N ASP A 195 -10.96 17.47 -2.26
CA ASP A 195 -10.80 18.36 -1.10
C ASP A 195 -9.49 18.11 -0.36
N LEU A 196 -9.09 16.84 -0.22
CA LEU A 196 -7.78 16.46 0.31
C LEU A 196 -6.66 17.04 -0.58
N THR A 197 -6.77 16.89 -1.90
CA THR A 197 -5.80 17.43 -2.86
C THR A 197 -5.72 18.95 -2.76
N ARG A 198 -6.84 19.64 -2.67
CA ARG A 198 -6.90 21.11 -2.56
C ARG A 198 -6.19 21.62 -1.30
N GLN A 199 -6.45 20.98 -0.16
CA GLN A 199 -5.79 21.30 1.10
C GLN A 199 -4.27 21.07 1.03
N LEU A 200 -3.83 19.95 0.43
CA LEU A 200 -2.41 19.64 0.28
C LEU A 200 -1.70 20.65 -0.63
N LEU A 201 -2.29 21.00 -1.79
CA LEU A 201 -1.73 22.00 -2.72
C LEU A 201 -1.60 23.36 -2.04
N GLN A 202 -2.63 23.79 -1.31
CA GLN A 202 -2.60 25.03 -0.56
C GLN A 202 -1.48 25.06 0.48
N ALA A 203 -1.30 23.98 1.23
CA ALA A 203 -0.21 23.86 2.23
C ALA A 203 1.19 23.91 1.58
N LYS A 204 1.30 23.46 0.33
CA LYS A 204 2.55 23.51 -0.45
C LYS A 204 2.75 24.84 -1.20
N GLY A 205 1.82 25.80 -1.08
CA GLY A 205 1.86 27.07 -1.81
C GLY A 205 1.55 26.95 -3.30
N ASP A 206 0.95 25.81 -3.73
CA ASP A 206 0.53 25.60 -5.12
C ASP A 206 -0.86 26.22 -5.32
N VAL A 207 -0.94 27.21 -6.23
CA VAL A 207 -2.15 28.00 -6.49
C VAL A 207 -2.96 27.48 -7.69
N ARG A 208 -2.54 26.39 -8.34
CA ARG A 208 -3.28 25.80 -9.45
C ARG A 208 -4.70 25.39 -9.04
N PRO A 209 -5.72 25.66 -9.84
CA PRO A 209 -7.08 25.24 -9.55
C PRO A 209 -7.22 23.71 -9.58
N VAL A 210 -7.98 23.16 -8.64
CA VAL A 210 -8.38 21.76 -8.63
C VAL A 210 -9.71 21.62 -9.39
N VAL A 211 -9.66 20.93 -10.52
CA VAL A 211 -10.81 20.59 -11.36
C VAL A 211 -11.31 19.21 -11.02
N VAL A 212 -12.54 19.12 -10.52
CA VAL A 212 -13.16 17.84 -10.15
C VAL A 212 -13.68 17.14 -11.39
N THR A 213 -13.42 15.86 -11.53
CA THR A 213 -13.94 15.00 -12.60
C THR A 213 -14.72 13.82 -12.02
N ALA A 214 -15.67 13.29 -12.78
CA ALA A 214 -16.36 12.07 -12.40
C ALA A 214 -15.35 10.90 -12.39
N PRO A 215 -15.44 9.97 -11.41
CA PRO A 215 -14.61 8.78 -11.39
C PRO A 215 -15.00 7.83 -12.54
N GLY A 216 -14.03 7.03 -12.99
CA GLY A 216 -14.27 6.00 -14.00
C GLY A 216 -15.25 4.92 -13.53
N LEU A 217 -15.32 4.65 -12.22
CA LEU A 217 -16.28 3.78 -11.55
C LEU A 217 -17.14 4.62 -10.60
N PRO A 218 -18.47 4.77 -10.83
CA PRO A 218 -19.32 5.65 -10.01
C PRO A 218 -19.33 5.33 -8.51
N GLU A 219 -19.16 4.08 -8.14
CA GLU A 219 -19.12 3.57 -6.76
C GLU A 219 -17.99 4.20 -5.93
N LEU A 220 -16.92 4.65 -6.59
CA LEU A 220 -15.81 5.36 -5.92
C LEU A 220 -16.27 6.68 -5.29
N ALA A 221 -17.26 7.36 -5.88
CA ALA A 221 -17.90 8.55 -5.29
C ALA A 221 -18.96 8.18 -4.23
N GLN A 222 -19.43 6.95 -4.18
CA GLN A 222 -20.55 6.50 -3.35
C GLN A 222 -20.11 5.82 -2.05
N GLY A 223 -18.79 5.74 -1.79
CA GLY A 223 -18.25 5.30 -0.52
C GLY A 223 -17.78 3.84 -0.47
N VAL A 224 -17.63 3.16 -1.62
CA VAL A 224 -17.04 1.82 -1.68
C VAL A 224 -15.61 1.76 -1.12
N LEU A 225 -14.92 2.92 -1.05
CA LEU A 225 -13.57 3.06 -0.51
C LEU A 225 -13.54 3.42 0.99
N LEU A 226 -14.68 3.53 1.65
CA LEU A 226 -14.73 3.83 3.08
C LEU A 226 -14.29 2.65 3.93
N ALA A 227 -13.95 2.92 5.19
CA ALA A 227 -13.56 1.91 6.14
C ALA A 227 -14.64 0.83 6.28
N PRO A 228 -14.31 -0.47 6.16
CA PRO A 228 -15.24 -1.53 6.43
C PRO A 228 -15.59 -1.57 7.92
N ARG A 229 -16.73 -2.22 8.23
CA ARG A 229 -17.17 -2.34 9.62
C ARG A 229 -16.13 -3.05 10.48
N GLY A 230 -15.71 -2.40 11.57
CA GLY A 230 -14.73 -2.97 12.51
C GLY A 230 -13.28 -2.66 12.16
N ALA A 231 -13.00 -1.88 11.11
CA ALA A 231 -11.66 -1.40 10.86
C ALA A 231 -11.16 -0.51 12.01
N GLU A 232 -9.87 -0.61 12.30
CA GLU A 232 -9.18 0.23 13.27
C GLU A 232 -8.98 1.63 12.68
N LEU A 233 -9.51 2.67 13.35
CA LEU A 233 -9.32 4.05 12.92
C LEU A 233 -8.04 4.60 13.53
N LEU A 234 -7.08 5.00 12.70
CA LEU A 234 -5.71 5.32 13.12
C LEU A 234 -5.21 6.62 12.50
N GLY A 235 -4.29 7.25 13.23
CA GLY A 235 -3.52 8.40 12.77
C GLY A 235 -4.24 9.74 12.89
N PRO A 236 -3.63 10.79 12.30
CA PRO A 236 -4.19 12.13 12.30
C PRO A 236 -5.41 12.25 11.39
N ASP A 237 -6.23 13.27 11.63
CA ASP A 237 -7.17 13.78 10.63
C ASP A 237 -6.45 14.45 9.46
N VAL A 238 -7.21 14.81 8.42
CA VAL A 238 -6.67 15.42 7.19
C VAL A 238 -5.96 16.74 7.49
N ALA A 239 -6.56 17.61 8.30
CA ALA A 239 -6.00 18.94 8.60
C ALA A 239 -4.64 18.82 9.31
N LYS A 240 -4.56 17.94 10.30
CA LYS A 240 -3.31 17.69 11.03
C LYS A 240 -2.24 17.08 10.14
N TRP A 241 -2.59 16.12 9.29
CA TRP A 241 -1.63 15.54 8.35
C TRP A 241 -1.12 16.59 7.36
N VAL A 242 -2.03 17.37 6.74
CA VAL A 242 -1.69 18.45 5.80
C VAL A 242 -0.75 19.46 6.43
N SER A 243 -0.97 19.83 7.71
CA SER A 243 -0.11 20.79 8.40
C SER A 243 1.36 20.34 8.48
N THR A 244 1.63 19.04 8.45
CA THR A 244 3.00 18.48 8.45
C THR A 244 3.65 18.51 7.07
N GLN A 245 2.87 18.67 5.99
CA GLN A 245 3.37 18.65 4.61
C GLN A 245 3.89 20.01 4.12
N GLY A 246 3.47 21.09 4.76
CA GLY A 246 3.91 22.47 4.44
C GLY A 246 5.23 22.89 5.08
N SER A 247 5.77 22.09 6.01
CA SER A 247 6.97 22.46 6.80
C SER A 247 8.30 21.95 6.23
N ALA A 248 8.31 21.35 5.05
CA ALA A 248 9.50 20.85 4.36
C ALA A 248 9.95 21.86 3.28
N ALA A 249 10.45 23.01 3.69
CA ALA A 249 11.17 23.99 2.85
C ALA A 249 12.59 24.17 3.38
#